data_afb5c52317a814dd5de33e9cc650cd9b
#
_entry.id   afb5c52317a814dd5de33e9cc650cd9b
#
_cell.length_a   1.000
_cell.length_b   1.000
_cell.length_c   1.000
_cell.angle_alpha   90.00
_cell.angle_beta   90.00
_cell.angle_gamma   90.00
#
_symmetry.space_group_name_H-M   'P 1'
#
loop_
_entity.id
_entity.type
_entity.pdbx_description
1 polymer ?
#
loop_
_entity_poly.entity_id
_entity_poly.type
_entity_poly.pdbx_seq_one_letter_code
_entity_poly.pdbx_strand_id
1 'polypeptide(L)'
;MTESKMLLPYRWKKIGWFLLIPFFVLGLLYLVLGDDFTFNFAHLNFGANTMFSGGNWLFSLKNNDFTDEIISIGLIVGILLTAFSKEKVEDEWIARTRLDAMLWAVYLNTILLLLSIIFLYGDFFWQVMILNLFTAPLFFLLRFRYVLWQSEKENNNEIAL
;
A
#
# COMPACT_ATOMS: atom_id res chain seq x y z
N MET A 1 -12.58 10.60 -26.31
CA MET A 1 -11.93 9.57 -25.47
C MET A 1 -10.70 10.21 -24.83
N THR A 2 -10.81 10.67 -23.63
CA THR A 2 -9.65 11.21 -22.87
C THR A 2 -8.92 10.02 -22.25
N GLU A 3 -7.91 9.48 -22.95
CA GLU A 3 -6.96 8.59 -22.30
C GLU A 3 -6.40 9.29 -21.06
N SER A 4 -6.55 8.67 -19.91
CA SER A 4 -5.98 9.21 -18.69
C SER A 4 -4.44 9.16 -18.81
N LYS A 5 -3.85 10.30 -19.13
CA LYS A 5 -2.39 10.48 -19.34
C LYS A 5 -1.55 10.12 -18.10
N MET A 6 -2.18 9.89 -16.96
CA MET A 6 -1.51 9.62 -15.68
C MET A 6 -1.29 8.14 -15.37
N LEU A 7 -1.85 7.21 -16.17
CA LEU A 7 -1.70 5.79 -15.91
C LEU A 7 -0.41 5.24 -16.53
N LEU A 8 0.31 4.44 -15.74
CA LEU A 8 1.52 3.76 -16.15
C LEU A 8 1.20 2.64 -17.16
N PRO A 9 2.09 2.31 -18.11
CA PRO A 9 1.91 1.19 -19.03
C PRO A 9 1.67 -0.13 -18.28
N TYR A 10 0.90 -1.05 -18.89
CA TYR A 10 0.57 -2.37 -18.32
C TYR A 10 1.79 -3.18 -17.82
N ARG A 11 2.96 -2.97 -18.41
CA ARG A 11 4.20 -3.66 -18.00
C ARG A 11 4.56 -3.39 -16.55
N TRP A 12 4.30 -2.18 -16.04
CA TRP A 12 4.57 -1.79 -14.66
C TRP A 12 3.70 -2.51 -13.63
N LYS A 13 2.53 -2.99 -14.04
CA LYS A 13 1.65 -3.78 -13.19
C LYS A 13 2.28 -5.09 -12.74
N LYS A 14 3.02 -5.78 -13.64
CA LYS A 14 3.72 -7.01 -13.29
C LYS A 14 4.82 -6.75 -12.28
N ILE A 15 5.57 -5.65 -12.47
CA ILE A 15 6.62 -5.21 -11.55
C ILE A 15 5.99 -4.84 -10.20
N GLY A 16 4.86 -4.13 -10.21
CA GLY A 16 4.12 -3.77 -9.01
C GLY A 16 3.71 -5.00 -8.18
N TRP A 17 3.16 -6.04 -8.80
CA TRP A 17 2.82 -7.29 -8.10
C TRP A 17 4.05 -8.03 -7.58
N PHE A 18 5.13 -8.06 -8.35
CA PHE A 18 6.38 -8.68 -7.95
C PHE A 18 7.01 -7.98 -6.72
N LEU A 19 6.84 -6.67 -6.60
CA LEU A 19 7.25 -5.92 -5.42
C LEU A 19 6.24 -6.06 -4.27
N LEU A 20 4.95 -5.88 -4.55
CA LEU A 20 3.91 -5.82 -3.54
C LEU A 20 3.83 -7.11 -2.70
N ILE A 21 3.83 -8.28 -3.34
CA ILE A 21 3.65 -9.55 -2.65
C ILE A 21 4.77 -9.80 -1.62
N PRO A 22 6.08 -9.77 -1.99
CA PRO A 22 7.13 -10.02 -1.01
C PRO A 22 7.20 -8.96 0.09
N PHE A 23 7.05 -7.68 -0.24
CA PHE A 23 7.08 -6.63 0.78
C PHE A 23 5.85 -6.65 1.69
N PHE A 24 4.69 -7.08 1.20
CA PHE A 24 3.51 -7.29 2.03
C PHE A 24 3.71 -8.45 3.02
N VAL A 25 4.27 -9.57 2.57
CA VAL A 25 4.61 -10.72 3.44
C VAL A 25 5.66 -10.31 4.47
N LEU A 26 6.70 -9.58 4.06
CA LEU A 26 7.73 -9.08 4.97
C LEU A 26 7.13 -8.10 6.00
N GLY A 27 6.23 -7.23 5.60
CA GLY A 27 5.52 -6.32 6.50
C GLY A 27 4.66 -7.06 7.53
N LEU A 28 3.96 -8.12 7.12
CA LEU A 28 3.21 -8.98 8.05
C LEU A 28 4.14 -9.71 9.02
N LEU A 29 5.26 -10.23 8.55
CA LEU A 29 6.26 -10.88 9.40
C LEU A 29 6.85 -9.90 10.41
N TYR A 30 7.16 -8.68 9.99
CA TYR A 30 7.64 -7.62 10.87
C TYR A 30 6.62 -7.27 11.95
N LEU A 31 5.32 -7.19 11.60
CA LEU A 31 4.26 -6.95 12.58
C LEU A 31 4.09 -8.07 13.62
N VAL A 32 4.36 -9.33 13.22
CA VAL A 32 4.19 -10.50 14.11
C VAL A 32 5.43 -10.73 14.96
N LEU A 33 6.62 -10.59 14.38
CA LEU A 33 7.90 -10.90 15.04
C LEU A 33 8.52 -9.69 15.76
N GLY A 34 8.06 -8.46 15.44
CA GLY A 34 8.58 -7.24 16.04
C GLY A 34 10.05 -6.99 15.72
N ASP A 35 10.74 -6.37 16.67
CA ASP A 35 12.14 -5.98 16.57
C ASP A 35 13.12 -7.16 16.43
N ASP A 36 12.68 -8.40 16.70
CA ASP A 36 13.50 -9.60 16.49
C ASP A 36 13.73 -9.91 15.01
N PHE A 37 12.89 -9.34 14.11
CA PHE A 37 13.03 -9.47 12.67
C PHE A 37 13.73 -8.27 12.07
N THR A 38 15.05 -8.20 12.23
CA THR A 38 15.88 -7.17 11.61
C THR A 38 16.70 -7.74 10.47
N PHE A 39 16.71 -7.07 9.33
CA PHE A 39 17.68 -7.35 8.29
C PHE A 39 19.03 -6.74 8.70
N ASN A 40 19.94 -7.54 9.26
CA ASN A 40 21.34 -7.16 9.49
C ASN A 40 22.11 -6.77 8.21
N PHE A 41 21.38 -6.40 7.17
CA PHE A 41 21.86 -6.30 5.80
C PHE A 41 22.39 -4.91 5.45
N ALA A 42 21.98 -3.87 6.13
CA ALA A 42 22.40 -2.52 5.79
C ALA A 42 22.61 -1.69 7.05
N HIS A 43 23.81 -1.74 7.60
CA HIS A 43 24.31 -0.71 8.51
C HIS A 43 24.56 0.61 7.76
N LEU A 44 23.55 1.12 7.06
CA LEU A 44 23.57 2.46 6.50
C LEU A 44 23.00 3.39 7.56
N ASN A 45 23.87 4.05 8.27
CA ASN A 45 23.55 4.99 9.33
C ASN A 45 22.98 6.31 8.76
N PHE A 46 21.72 6.34 8.37
CA PHE A 46 20.98 7.57 8.10
C PHE A 46 19.99 7.81 9.25
N GLY A 47 20.41 8.45 10.30
CA GLY A 47 19.51 8.85 11.39
C GLY A 47 19.02 10.27 11.15
N ALA A 48 17.73 10.44 10.85
CA ALA A 48 17.08 11.72 11.08
C ALA A 48 16.76 11.80 12.57
N ASN A 49 17.45 12.67 13.31
CA ASN A 49 17.03 12.99 14.68
C ASN A 49 15.65 13.64 14.62
N THR A 50 14.75 13.15 15.45
CA THR A 50 13.43 13.70 15.60
C THR A 50 13.50 15.19 15.88
N MET A 51 12.67 16.00 15.22
CA MET A 51 12.60 17.46 15.35
C MET A 51 12.37 17.97 16.77
N PHE A 52 12.11 17.08 17.73
CA PHE A 52 11.76 17.37 19.12
C PHE A 52 12.88 17.13 20.13
N SER A 53 14.00 16.55 19.75
CA SER A 53 15.16 16.38 20.62
C SER A 53 16.20 17.40 20.23
N GLY A 54 16.41 18.44 21.02
CA GLY A 54 17.23 19.64 20.75
C GLY A 54 18.73 19.42 20.40
N GLY A 55 19.00 18.47 19.53
CA GLY A 55 20.29 18.19 18.89
C GLY A 55 20.26 18.55 17.40
N ASN A 56 21.42 18.75 16.82
CA ASN A 56 21.62 19.14 15.41
C ASN A 56 20.69 18.38 14.47
N TRP A 57 19.72 19.06 13.90
CA TRP A 57 18.60 18.53 13.13
C TRP A 57 18.94 18.06 11.71
N LEU A 58 20.20 18.16 11.30
CA LEU A 58 20.70 17.71 9.99
C LEU A 58 21.70 16.56 10.21
N PHE A 59 21.24 15.32 10.01
CA PHE A 59 22.06 14.11 9.93
C PHE A 59 22.88 13.75 11.17
N SER A 60 22.23 13.11 12.16
CA SER A 60 22.94 12.33 13.17
C SER A 60 23.04 10.89 12.68
N LEU A 61 24.26 10.41 12.52
CA LEU A 61 24.56 9.00 12.23
C LEU A 61 24.37 8.19 13.52
N LYS A 62 23.20 7.65 13.72
CA LYS A 62 22.90 6.70 14.80
C LYS A 62 22.68 5.33 14.15
N ASN A 63 23.22 4.28 14.75
CA ASN A 63 22.88 2.91 14.33
C ASN A 63 21.38 2.72 14.45
N ASN A 64 20.70 2.71 13.33
CA ASN A 64 19.27 2.50 13.22
C ASN A 64 19.03 1.37 12.20
N ASP A 65 18.13 0.48 12.52
CA ASP A 65 17.72 -0.58 11.62
C ASP A 65 16.74 0.02 10.59
N PHE A 66 17.09 -0.07 9.31
CA PHE A 66 16.27 0.46 8.20
C PHE A 66 15.26 -0.57 7.68
N THR A 67 14.98 -1.61 8.43
CA THR A 67 14.11 -2.70 7.98
C THR A 67 12.70 -2.21 7.69
N ASP A 68 12.12 -1.44 8.58
CA ASP A 68 10.77 -0.90 8.48
C ASP A 68 10.65 0.14 7.35
N GLU A 69 11.65 1.01 7.15
CA GLU A 69 11.65 1.97 6.06
C GLU A 69 11.73 1.28 4.70
N ILE A 70 12.60 0.28 4.55
CA ILE A 70 12.73 -0.46 3.28
C ILE A 70 11.44 -1.20 2.97
N ILE A 71 10.84 -1.87 3.96
CA ILE A 71 9.56 -2.58 3.80
C ILE A 71 8.46 -1.58 3.41
N SER A 72 8.38 -0.46 4.10
CA SER A 72 7.37 0.59 3.85
C SER A 72 7.50 1.20 2.45
N ILE A 73 8.72 1.56 2.03
CA ILE A 73 8.98 2.10 0.70
C ILE A 73 8.64 1.06 -0.38
N GLY A 74 9.08 -0.19 -0.21
CA GLY A 74 8.79 -1.27 -1.14
C GLY A 74 7.29 -1.53 -1.28
N LEU A 75 6.56 -1.49 -0.18
CA LEU A 75 5.11 -1.66 -0.14
C LEU A 75 4.39 -0.51 -0.84
N ILE A 76 4.75 0.74 -0.54
CA ILE A 76 4.17 1.94 -1.20
C ILE A 76 4.41 1.89 -2.70
N VAL A 77 5.65 1.67 -3.13
CA VAL A 77 6.00 1.59 -4.55
C VAL A 77 5.25 0.44 -5.23
N GLY A 78 5.20 -0.74 -4.62
CA GLY A 78 4.45 -1.89 -5.12
C GLY A 78 2.96 -1.60 -5.30
N ILE A 79 2.34 -0.97 -4.31
CA ILE A 79 0.93 -0.54 -4.37
C ILE A 79 0.73 0.48 -5.48
N LEU A 80 1.54 1.55 -5.54
CA LEU A 80 1.41 2.60 -6.55
C LEU A 80 1.55 2.05 -7.97
N LEU A 81 2.56 1.22 -8.22
CA LEU A 81 2.76 0.59 -9.54
C LEU A 81 1.59 -0.30 -9.93
N THR A 82 1.03 -1.04 -8.98
CA THR A 82 -0.11 -1.93 -9.25
C THR A 82 -1.41 -1.14 -9.45
N ALA A 83 -1.65 -0.13 -8.61
CA ALA A 83 -2.88 0.67 -8.58
C ALA A 83 -3.00 1.58 -9.81
N PHE A 84 -1.91 2.24 -10.21
CA PHE A 84 -1.90 3.22 -11.28
C PHE A 84 -1.41 2.68 -12.63
N SER A 85 -1.27 1.37 -12.77
CA SER A 85 -1.00 0.74 -14.07
C SER A 85 -2.28 0.49 -14.86
N LYS A 86 -2.19 0.64 -16.18
CA LYS A 86 -3.26 0.30 -17.12
C LYS A 86 -3.58 -1.20 -17.08
N GLU A 87 -4.84 -1.55 -17.31
CA GLU A 87 -5.25 -2.91 -17.60
C GLU A 87 -4.89 -3.29 -19.06
N LYS A 88 -4.99 -4.58 -19.42
CA LYS A 88 -4.73 -5.03 -20.80
C LYS A 88 -5.66 -4.38 -21.81
N VAL A 89 -6.92 -4.26 -21.44
CA VAL A 89 -7.95 -3.58 -22.21
C VAL A 89 -8.46 -2.48 -21.29
N GLU A 90 -8.22 -1.24 -21.64
CA GLU A 90 -8.67 -0.08 -20.87
C GLU A 90 -9.88 0.48 -21.59
N ASP A 91 -11.08 0.26 -21.03
CA ASP A 91 -12.31 0.84 -21.51
C ASP A 91 -12.95 1.76 -20.46
N GLU A 92 -14.06 2.39 -20.82
CA GLU A 92 -14.77 3.33 -19.96
C GLU A 92 -15.31 2.65 -18.69
N TRP A 93 -15.71 1.38 -18.80
CA TRP A 93 -16.20 0.60 -17.66
C TRP A 93 -15.10 0.39 -16.62
N ILE A 94 -13.90 0.03 -17.04
CA ILE A 94 -12.75 -0.16 -16.15
C ILE A 94 -12.37 1.16 -15.47
N ALA A 95 -12.41 2.28 -16.20
CA ALA A 95 -12.13 3.59 -15.63
C ALA A 95 -13.15 3.97 -14.55
N ARG A 96 -14.45 3.72 -14.77
CA ARG A 96 -15.51 3.94 -13.78
C ARG A 96 -15.35 3.00 -12.57
N THR A 97 -15.12 1.72 -12.81
CA THR A 97 -14.89 0.72 -11.74
C THR A 97 -13.70 1.09 -10.86
N ARG A 98 -12.63 1.64 -11.45
CA ARG A 98 -11.46 2.14 -10.71
C ARG A 98 -11.84 3.30 -9.79
N LEU A 99 -12.62 4.26 -10.30
CA LEU A 99 -13.10 5.39 -9.50
C LEU A 99 -14.00 4.94 -8.34
N ASP A 100 -14.95 4.04 -8.61
CA ASP A 100 -15.85 3.49 -7.59
C ASP A 100 -15.07 2.71 -6.52
N ALA A 101 -14.09 1.92 -6.92
CA ALA A 101 -13.22 1.20 -5.98
C ALA A 101 -12.40 2.16 -5.10
N MET A 102 -11.96 3.29 -5.66
CA MET A 102 -11.22 4.32 -4.93
C MET A 102 -12.11 5.02 -3.89
N LEU A 103 -13.34 5.39 -4.27
CA LEU A 103 -14.32 5.97 -3.35
C LEU A 103 -14.64 5.01 -2.21
N TRP A 104 -14.88 3.74 -2.51
CA TRP A 104 -15.11 2.69 -1.53
C TRP A 104 -13.97 2.55 -0.53
N ALA A 105 -12.74 2.55 -1.03
CA ALA A 105 -11.55 2.45 -0.20
C ALA A 105 -11.42 3.64 0.76
N VAL A 106 -11.68 4.85 0.28
CA VAL A 106 -11.67 6.07 1.11
C VAL A 106 -12.74 5.99 2.20
N TYR A 107 -13.97 5.58 1.88
CA TYR A 107 -15.04 5.44 2.87
C TYR A 107 -14.68 4.42 3.95
N LEU A 108 -14.26 3.21 3.57
CA LEU A 108 -13.87 2.18 4.52
C LEU A 108 -12.70 2.64 5.41
N ASN A 109 -11.68 3.22 4.81
CA ASN A 109 -10.52 3.71 5.54
C ASN A 109 -10.90 4.80 6.55
N THR A 110 -11.78 5.72 6.16
CA THR A 110 -12.27 6.77 7.05
C THR A 110 -13.07 6.20 8.22
N ILE A 111 -13.92 5.21 7.98
CA ILE A 111 -14.67 4.53 9.04
C ILE A 111 -13.71 3.83 10.02
N LEU A 112 -12.73 3.09 9.51
CA LEU A 112 -11.73 2.44 10.35
C LEU A 112 -10.92 3.45 11.16
N LEU A 113 -10.53 4.58 10.56
CA LEU A 113 -9.83 5.64 11.24
C LEU A 113 -10.67 6.22 12.39
N LEU A 114 -11.95 6.51 12.15
CA LEU A 114 -12.87 7.01 13.19
C LEU A 114 -13.03 6.00 14.33
N LEU A 115 -13.20 4.72 14.02
CA LEU A 115 -13.26 3.67 15.02
C LEU A 115 -11.94 3.59 15.84
N SER A 116 -10.80 3.70 15.15
CA SER A 116 -9.49 3.70 15.81
C SER A 116 -9.35 4.86 16.79
N ILE A 117 -9.78 6.06 16.42
CA ILE A 117 -9.74 7.24 17.30
C ILE A 117 -10.63 7.05 18.55
N ILE A 118 -11.77 6.37 18.41
CA ILE A 118 -12.72 6.20 19.51
C ILE A 118 -12.27 5.09 20.47
N PHE A 119 -11.72 3.99 19.95
CA PHE A 119 -11.47 2.78 20.74
C PHE A 119 -10.01 2.58 21.14
N LEU A 120 -9.05 3.23 20.45
CA LEU A 120 -7.62 3.00 20.67
C LEU A 120 -6.97 4.21 21.31
N TYR A 121 -6.15 3.96 22.33
CA TYR A 121 -5.42 5.00 23.07
C TYR A 121 -3.95 4.61 23.27
N GLY A 122 -3.09 5.61 23.47
CA GLY A 122 -1.68 5.42 23.78
C GLY A 122 -0.84 4.94 22.57
N ASP A 123 0.19 4.15 22.84
CA ASP A 123 1.16 3.71 21.84
C ASP A 123 0.54 2.83 20.74
N PHE A 124 -0.49 2.07 21.10
CA PHE A 124 -1.21 1.24 20.15
C PHE A 124 -1.95 2.07 19.09
N PHE A 125 -2.44 3.25 19.46
CA PHE A 125 -3.04 4.19 18.50
C PHE A 125 -2.04 4.63 17.43
N TRP A 126 -0.80 4.93 17.81
CA TRP A 126 0.25 5.32 16.86
C TRP A 126 0.57 4.22 15.85
N GLN A 127 0.67 2.97 16.29
CA GLN A 127 0.88 1.83 15.40
C GLN A 127 -0.25 1.69 14.38
N VAL A 128 -1.51 1.80 14.83
CA VAL A 128 -2.67 1.71 13.94
C VAL A 128 -2.74 2.90 12.97
N MET A 129 -2.34 4.10 13.39
CA MET A 129 -2.25 5.27 12.51
C MET A 129 -1.25 5.07 11.38
N ILE A 130 -0.09 4.49 11.65
CA ILE A 130 0.91 4.15 10.63
C ILE A 130 0.35 3.10 9.67
N LEU A 131 -0.28 2.04 10.18
CA LEU A 131 -0.91 1.01 9.36
C LEU A 131 -2.05 1.56 8.50
N ASN A 132 -2.80 2.53 9.00
CA ASN A 132 -3.89 3.17 8.27
C ASN A 132 -3.42 3.86 6.98
N LEU A 133 -2.16 4.32 6.92
CA LEU A 133 -1.56 4.87 5.72
C LEU A 133 -1.57 3.88 4.54
N PHE A 134 -1.36 2.59 4.83
CA PHE A 134 -1.33 1.52 3.82
C PHE A 134 -2.72 0.94 3.54
N THR A 135 -3.66 1.09 4.47
CA THR A 135 -4.99 0.44 4.42
C THR A 135 -5.82 0.95 3.26
N ALA A 136 -5.87 2.27 3.03
CA ALA A 136 -6.66 2.86 1.95
C ALA A 136 -6.24 2.34 0.56
N PRO A 137 -4.96 2.42 0.15
CA PRO A 137 -4.55 1.91 -1.14
C PRO A 137 -4.65 0.38 -1.26
N LEU A 138 -4.53 -0.37 -0.17
CA LEU A 138 -4.77 -1.82 -0.16
C LEU A 138 -6.26 -2.13 -0.40
N PHE A 139 -7.19 -1.47 0.28
CA PHE A 139 -8.62 -1.63 0.05
C PHE A 139 -9.01 -1.30 -1.38
N PHE A 140 -8.42 -0.24 -1.94
CA PHE A 140 -8.61 0.08 -3.35
C PHE A 140 -8.21 -1.08 -4.26
N LEU A 141 -7.00 -1.62 -4.09
CA LEU A 141 -6.52 -2.75 -4.90
C LEU A 141 -7.40 -3.99 -4.75
N LEU A 142 -7.78 -4.35 -3.51
CA LEU A 142 -8.63 -5.51 -3.25
C LEU A 142 -9.99 -5.36 -3.91
N ARG A 143 -10.65 -4.20 -3.73
CA ARG A 143 -11.97 -3.93 -4.32
C ARG A 143 -11.91 -3.92 -5.84
N PHE A 144 -10.95 -3.21 -6.42
CA PHE A 144 -10.79 -3.12 -7.86
C PHE A 144 -10.54 -4.51 -8.49
N ARG A 145 -9.66 -5.32 -7.89
CA ARG A 145 -9.40 -6.69 -8.37
C ARG A 145 -10.59 -7.61 -8.20
N TYR A 146 -11.31 -7.49 -7.11
CA TYR A 146 -12.51 -8.29 -6.87
C TYR A 146 -13.57 -8.05 -7.94
N VAL A 147 -13.86 -6.79 -8.26
CA VAL A 147 -14.87 -6.44 -9.28
C VAL A 147 -14.45 -6.91 -10.67
N LEU A 148 -13.17 -6.74 -11.05
CA LEU A 148 -12.66 -7.26 -12.32
C LEU A 148 -12.78 -8.78 -12.40
N TRP A 149 -12.41 -9.49 -11.36
CA TRP A 149 -12.52 -10.95 -11.31
C TRP A 149 -13.98 -11.43 -11.43
N GLN A 150 -14.90 -10.75 -10.76
CA GLN A 150 -16.32 -11.07 -10.85
C GLN A 150 -16.84 -10.89 -12.27
N SER A 151 -16.52 -9.79 -12.92
CA SER A 151 -16.93 -9.52 -14.31
C SER A 151 -16.35 -10.55 -15.30
N GLU A 152 -15.09 -10.94 -15.13
CA GLU A 152 -14.49 -12.00 -15.97
C GLU A 152 -15.22 -13.34 -15.80
N LYS A 153 -15.64 -13.67 -14.58
CA LYS A 153 -16.38 -14.90 -14.27
C LYS A 153 -17.78 -14.90 -14.89
N GLU A 154 -18.48 -13.78 -14.82
CA GLU A 154 -19.82 -13.62 -15.44
C GLU A 154 -19.74 -13.79 -16.94
N ASN A 155 -18.80 -13.11 -17.60
CA ASN A 155 -18.61 -13.21 -19.05
C ASN A 155 -18.24 -14.63 -19.51
N ASN A 156 -17.42 -15.37 -18.76
CA ASN A 156 -17.09 -16.74 -19.08
C ASN A 156 -18.31 -17.71 -18.93
N ASN A 157 -19.21 -17.42 -17.99
CA ASN A 157 -20.43 -18.21 -17.83
C ASN A 157 -21.44 -17.98 -18.95
N GLU A 158 -21.54 -16.75 -19.49
CA GLU A 158 -22.41 -16.41 -20.62
C GLU A 158 -21.93 -17.05 -21.93
N ILE A 159 -20.60 -17.20 -22.11
CA ILE A 159 -20.03 -17.85 -23.31
C ILE A 159 -20.19 -19.38 -23.26
N ALA A 160 -20.36 -19.96 -22.07
CA ALA A 160 -20.49 -21.41 -21.88
C ALA A 160 -21.93 -21.94 -22.01
N LEU A 161 -22.93 -21.06 -22.19
CA LEU A 161 -24.35 -21.36 -22.44
C LEU A 161 -24.69 -21.23 -23.92
#